data_22e7bd2ba6b4796495c3026629ef1a99
#
_entry.id   22e7bd2ba6b4796495c3026629ef1a99
#
_cell.length_a   1.000
_cell.length_b   1.000
_cell.length_c   1.000
_cell.angle_alpha   90.00
_cell.angle_beta   90.00
_cell.angle_gamma   90.00
#
_symmetry.space_group_name_H-M   'P 1'
#
loop_
_entity.id
_entity.type
_entity.pdbx_description
1 polymer ?
#
loop_
_entity_poly.entity_id
_entity_poly.type
_entity_poly.pdbx_seq_one_letter_code
_entity_poly.pdbx_strand_id
1 'polypeptide(L)'
;MIDYVGEAIDKLITIEAKNHGMPHGVLQPMYDAARKAAGNKPVTMTAAKGLRKALGKGDVVFILTGAGYEPTMPKGESDGPPGAASLARILYRGLGAIPVFVNEECHADPIVASSEAAGLMVKPFNQARDRHLGAAMVNAPTQQSKVGAWVKKIYADYKPKAVISTERLGAGKNGIVHSATALPLTGPKSKFQGCIDIGDVVTEAGGDTVPRPCRSVRAGEDRVVREAVVRRVAR
;
A
#
# COMPACT_ATOMS: atom_id res chain seq x y z
N MET A 1 -22.58 1.52 -17.30
CA MET A 1 -22.59 0.21 -16.58
C MET A 1 -21.39 0.04 -15.65
N ILE A 2 -20.15 0.20 -16.10
CA ILE A 2 -18.94 0.00 -15.28
C ILE A 2 -18.88 0.92 -14.05
N ASP A 3 -19.29 2.18 -14.17
CA ASP A 3 -19.26 3.12 -13.05
C ASP A 3 -20.32 2.79 -11.97
N TYR A 4 -21.46 2.19 -12.35
CA TYR A 4 -22.44 1.69 -11.37
C TYR A 4 -21.88 0.55 -10.50
N VAL A 5 -21.02 -0.31 -11.07
CA VAL A 5 -20.34 -1.34 -10.28
C VAL A 5 -19.40 -0.70 -9.27
N GLY A 6 -18.65 0.33 -9.67
CA GLY A 6 -17.81 1.10 -8.76
C GLY A 6 -18.60 1.76 -7.64
N GLU A 7 -19.72 2.40 -7.95
CA GLU A 7 -20.62 3.00 -6.94
C GLU A 7 -21.12 1.95 -5.94
N ALA A 8 -21.52 0.78 -6.40
CA ALA A 8 -22.00 -0.28 -5.53
C ALA A 8 -20.89 -0.83 -4.62
N ILE A 9 -19.69 -1.01 -5.16
CA ILE A 9 -18.52 -1.45 -4.38
C ILE A 9 -18.16 -0.39 -3.35
N ASP A 10 -18.02 0.87 -3.75
CA ASP A 10 -17.68 1.98 -2.85
C ASP A 10 -18.68 2.08 -1.69
N LYS A 11 -19.98 1.98 -1.98
CA LYS A 11 -21.03 1.96 -0.92
C LYS A 11 -20.88 0.78 0.02
N LEU A 12 -20.55 -0.42 -0.51
CA LEU A 12 -20.41 -1.62 0.31
C LEU A 12 -19.22 -1.53 1.26
N ILE A 13 -18.06 -1.09 0.76
CA ILE A 13 -16.82 -1.04 1.56
C ILE A 13 -16.76 0.15 2.52
N THR A 14 -17.66 1.14 2.39
CA THR A 14 -17.74 2.29 3.29
C THR A 14 -18.78 2.13 4.40
N ILE A 15 -19.38 0.95 4.54
CA ILE A 15 -20.30 0.65 5.64
C ILE A 15 -19.51 0.50 6.94
N GLU A 16 -19.79 1.35 7.92
CA GLU A 16 -19.26 1.22 9.28
C GLU A 16 -20.02 0.12 10.03
N ALA A 17 -19.53 -1.12 9.98
CA ALA A 17 -20.22 -2.25 10.60
C ALA A 17 -20.04 -2.29 12.12
N LYS A 18 -18.79 -2.26 12.61
CA LYS A 18 -18.47 -2.24 14.04
C LYS A 18 -17.09 -1.62 14.22
N ASN A 19 -16.98 -0.72 15.16
CA ASN A 19 -15.80 0.12 15.19
C ASN A 19 -14.80 -0.22 16.29
N HIS A 20 -14.67 -1.35 16.79
CA HIS A 20 -13.58 -1.81 17.68
C HIS A 20 -12.75 -0.70 18.39
N GLY A 21 -13.42 0.35 18.89
CA GLY A 21 -12.76 1.50 19.53
C GLY A 21 -12.45 2.70 18.62
N MET A 22 -12.76 2.62 17.34
CA MET A 22 -12.68 3.77 16.43
C MET A 22 -13.94 4.64 16.54
N PRO A 23 -13.85 5.97 16.42
CA PRO A 23 -15.03 6.84 16.44
C PRO A 23 -15.95 6.55 15.26
N HIS A 24 -17.26 6.48 15.51
CA HIS A 24 -18.26 6.42 14.44
C HIS A 24 -18.30 7.71 13.61
N GLY A 25 -18.72 7.59 12.34
CA GLY A 25 -18.88 8.71 11.44
C GLY A 25 -17.57 9.21 10.83
N VAL A 26 -16.46 8.46 10.98
CA VAL A 26 -15.14 8.84 10.43
C VAL A 26 -15.00 8.40 8.99
N LEU A 27 -15.55 7.24 8.62
CA LEU A 27 -15.33 6.63 7.32
C LEU A 27 -15.96 7.43 6.18
N GLN A 28 -17.18 7.92 6.37
CA GLN A 28 -17.90 8.68 5.34
C GLN A 28 -17.20 9.98 4.94
N PRO A 29 -16.78 10.87 5.86
CA PRO A 29 -16.01 12.07 5.51
C PRO A 29 -14.70 11.77 4.79
N MET A 30 -14.02 10.67 5.14
CA MET A 30 -12.80 10.23 4.48
C MET A 30 -13.07 9.79 3.04
N TYR A 31 -14.10 8.99 2.84
CA TYR A 31 -14.54 8.57 1.52
C TYR A 31 -14.93 9.77 0.65
N ASP A 32 -15.72 10.71 1.18
CA ASP A 32 -16.16 11.90 0.45
C ASP A 32 -14.96 12.74 -0.02
N ALA A 33 -13.95 12.87 0.82
CA ALA A 33 -12.73 13.57 0.48
C ALA A 33 -11.90 12.82 -0.59
N ALA A 34 -11.79 11.49 -0.49
CA ALA A 34 -11.14 10.66 -1.51
C ALA A 34 -11.91 10.72 -2.83
N ARG A 35 -13.24 10.65 -2.79
CA ARG A 35 -14.10 10.78 -3.96
C ARG A 35 -13.95 12.14 -4.63
N LYS A 36 -13.93 13.23 -3.87
CA LYS A 36 -13.66 14.58 -4.39
C LYS A 36 -12.31 14.65 -5.08
N ALA A 37 -11.27 14.07 -4.50
CA ALA A 37 -9.93 13.97 -5.10
C ALA A 37 -9.93 13.13 -6.40
N ALA A 38 -10.78 12.13 -6.50
CA ALA A 38 -11.01 11.31 -7.71
C ALA A 38 -11.90 11.99 -8.77
N GLY A 39 -12.20 13.29 -8.64
CA GLY A 39 -13.06 14.03 -9.57
C GLY A 39 -14.53 13.64 -9.47
N ASN A 40 -15.01 13.33 -8.26
CA ASN A 40 -16.36 12.87 -7.92
C ASN A 40 -16.77 11.54 -8.59
N LYS A 41 -15.79 10.74 -9.01
CA LYS A 41 -15.99 9.39 -9.56
C LYS A 41 -15.85 8.33 -8.47
N PRO A 42 -16.39 7.10 -8.69
CA PRO A 42 -16.16 6.00 -7.77
C PRO A 42 -14.66 5.74 -7.57
N VAL A 43 -14.22 5.70 -6.31
CA VAL A 43 -12.80 5.64 -5.95
C VAL A 43 -12.19 4.31 -6.39
N THR A 44 -12.86 3.18 -6.07
CA THR A 44 -12.39 1.84 -6.44
C THR A 44 -12.31 1.65 -7.96
N MET A 45 -13.30 2.15 -8.70
CA MET A 45 -13.29 2.06 -10.17
C MET A 45 -12.22 2.95 -10.78
N THR A 46 -11.97 4.12 -10.21
CA THR A 46 -10.90 5.03 -10.66
C THR A 46 -9.53 4.37 -10.47
N ALA A 47 -9.30 3.73 -9.31
CA ALA A 47 -8.09 2.97 -9.04
C ALA A 47 -7.93 1.78 -10.01
N ALA A 48 -8.98 0.99 -10.22
CA ALA A 48 -8.96 -0.15 -11.14
C ALA A 48 -8.65 0.25 -12.59
N LYS A 49 -9.28 1.34 -13.08
CA LYS A 49 -8.99 1.90 -14.41
C LYS A 49 -7.55 2.40 -14.51
N GLY A 50 -7.04 3.02 -13.44
CA GLY A 50 -5.65 3.48 -13.35
C GLY A 50 -4.65 2.33 -13.45
N LEU A 51 -4.85 1.27 -12.67
CA LEU A 51 -4.02 0.07 -12.69
C LEU A 51 -4.03 -0.61 -14.06
N ARG A 52 -5.22 -0.81 -14.63
CA ARG A 52 -5.36 -1.40 -15.99
C ARG A 52 -4.66 -0.58 -17.08
N LYS A 53 -4.64 0.75 -16.93
CA LYS A 53 -3.92 1.64 -17.88
C LYS A 53 -2.40 1.60 -17.68
N ALA A 54 -1.95 1.42 -16.41
CA ALA A 54 -0.53 1.48 -16.05
C ALA A 54 0.20 0.16 -16.26
N LEU A 55 -0.51 -0.98 -16.15
CA LEU A 55 0.09 -2.31 -16.09
C LEU A 55 -0.36 -3.17 -17.26
N GLY A 56 0.59 -3.91 -17.82
CA GLY A 56 0.40 -4.97 -18.80
C GLY A 56 1.21 -6.23 -18.43
N LYS A 57 1.22 -7.19 -19.33
CA LYS A 57 1.96 -8.45 -19.17
C LYS A 57 3.46 -8.20 -19.01
N GLY A 58 4.04 -8.74 -17.94
CA GLY A 58 5.46 -8.60 -17.63
C GLY A 58 5.84 -7.31 -16.91
N ASP A 59 4.92 -6.35 -16.74
CA ASP A 59 5.20 -5.13 -15.97
C ASP A 59 5.28 -5.42 -14.48
N VAL A 60 6.26 -4.84 -13.81
CA VAL A 60 6.46 -4.96 -12.37
C VAL A 60 5.56 -3.98 -11.63
N VAL A 61 4.92 -4.47 -10.57
CA VAL A 61 4.16 -3.64 -9.63
C VAL A 61 4.67 -3.87 -8.21
N PHE A 62 5.03 -2.78 -7.53
CA PHE A 62 5.35 -2.82 -6.11
C PHE A 62 4.07 -2.78 -5.27
N ILE A 63 3.98 -3.67 -4.29
CA ILE A 63 2.87 -3.72 -3.32
C ILE A 63 3.49 -3.62 -1.93
N LEU A 64 3.22 -2.49 -1.27
CA LEU A 64 3.65 -2.23 0.10
C LEU A 64 2.51 -2.56 1.04
N THR A 65 2.82 -3.32 2.09
CA THR A 65 1.88 -3.66 3.16
C THR A 65 2.67 -3.93 4.45
N GLY A 66 2.00 -4.38 5.52
CA GLY A 66 2.62 -4.72 6.78
C GLY A 66 2.82 -3.48 7.65
N ALA A 67 1.78 -3.12 8.39
CA ALA A 67 1.84 -2.16 9.48
C ALA A 67 2.20 -2.86 10.78
N GLY A 68 3.33 -2.55 11.39
CA GLY A 68 3.74 -3.16 12.62
C GLY A 68 4.69 -2.31 13.44
N TYR A 69 4.76 -2.59 14.74
CA TYR A 69 5.65 -1.93 15.69
C TYR A 69 5.78 -2.75 16.97
N GLU A 70 6.95 -2.70 17.58
CA GLU A 70 7.21 -3.40 18.82
C GLU A 70 6.84 -2.54 20.05
N PRO A 71 6.44 -3.18 21.17
CA PRO A 71 6.30 -4.63 21.37
C PRO A 71 4.93 -5.19 20.98
N THR A 72 4.00 -4.36 20.52
CA THR A 72 2.57 -4.69 20.42
C THR A 72 2.27 -5.54 19.19
N MET A 73 2.85 -5.20 18.05
CA MET A 73 2.60 -5.86 16.76
C MET A 73 3.91 -6.13 16.01
N PRO A 74 4.80 -6.98 16.51
CA PRO A 74 6.13 -7.20 15.94
C PRO A 74 6.11 -7.85 14.54
N LYS A 75 5.04 -8.57 14.20
CA LYS A 75 4.83 -9.19 12.88
C LYS A 75 3.86 -8.41 11.99
N GLY A 76 3.33 -7.30 12.49
CA GLY A 76 2.34 -6.47 11.79
C GLY A 76 0.89 -6.88 12.02
N GLU A 77 -0.01 -6.08 11.49
CA GLU A 77 -1.46 -6.34 11.50
C GLU A 77 -1.83 -7.51 10.59
N SER A 78 -2.95 -8.16 10.88
CA SER A 78 -3.36 -9.40 10.20
C SER A 78 -4.18 -9.19 8.93
N ASP A 79 -4.70 -8.00 8.67
CA ASP A 79 -5.59 -7.69 7.54
C ASP A 79 -4.85 -7.21 6.28
N GLY A 80 -3.76 -6.47 6.43
CA GLY A 80 -2.93 -6.00 5.32
C GLY A 80 -2.41 -7.13 4.41
N PRO A 81 -1.74 -8.16 4.96
CA PRO A 81 -1.18 -9.24 4.17
C PRO A 81 -2.18 -10.00 3.28
N PRO A 82 -3.36 -10.43 3.75
CA PRO A 82 -4.37 -11.06 2.89
C PRO A 82 -4.92 -10.14 1.80
N GLY A 83 -5.14 -8.85 2.13
CA GLY A 83 -5.57 -7.84 1.17
C GLY A 83 -4.54 -7.64 0.06
N ALA A 84 -3.27 -7.49 0.42
CA ALA A 84 -2.17 -7.36 -0.53
C ALA A 84 -1.99 -8.61 -1.40
N ALA A 85 -2.11 -9.81 -0.81
CA ALA A 85 -2.03 -11.09 -1.52
C ALA A 85 -3.16 -11.24 -2.55
N SER A 86 -4.39 -10.91 -2.18
CA SER A 86 -5.55 -10.92 -3.07
C SER A 86 -5.34 -9.97 -4.25
N LEU A 87 -4.88 -8.75 -3.98
CA LEU A 87 -4.58 -7.75 -5.00
C LEU A 87 -3.45 -8.22 -5.93
N ALA A 88 -2.36 -8.74 -5.36
CA ALA A 88 -1.25 -9.30 -6.12
C ALA A 88 -1.71 -10.40 -7.07
N ARG A 89 -2.53 -11.33 -6.58
CA ARG A 89 -3.08 -12.42 -7.40
C ARG A 89 -3.95 -11.90 -8.55
N ILE A 90 -4.80 -10.90 -8.30
CA ILE A 90 -5.65 -10.28 -9.33
C ILE A 90 -4.78 -9.64 -10.41
N LEU A 91 -3.75 -8.89 -10.05
CA LEU A 91 -2.84 -8.24 -11.00
C LEU A 91 -2.03 -9.27 -11.79
N TYR A 92 -1.54 -10.31 -11.13
CA TYR A 92 -0.82 -11.41 -11.76
C TYR A 92 -1.68 -12.18 -12.77
N ARG A 93 -2.89 -12.61 -12.37
CA ARG A 93 -3.78 -13.42 -13.21
C ARG A 93 -4.54 -12.60 -14.25
N GLY A 94 -4.98 -11.40 -13.87
CA GLY A 94 -5.85 -10.56 -14.71
C GLY A 94 -5.09 -9.68 -15.70
N LEU A 95 -3.90 -9.20 -15.34
CA LEU A 95 -3.10 -8.31 -16.18
C LEU A 95 -1.78 -8.94 -16.64
N GLY A 96 -1.38 -10.09 -16.09
CA GLY A 96 -0.09 -10.69 -16.35
C GLY A 96 1.08 -9.89 -15.75
N ALA A 97 0.81 -9.00 -14.80
CA ALA A 97 1.82 -8.22 -14.10
C ALA A 97 2.66 -9.11 -13.17
N ILE A 98 3.81 -8.61 -12.75
CA ILE A 98 4.72 -9.27 -11.82
C ILE A 98 4.65 -8.52 -10.48
N PRO A 99 3.89 -9.02 -9.50
CA PRO A 99 3.83 -8.40 -8.18
C PRO A 99 5.15 -8.60 -7.43
N VAL A 100 5.61 -7.54 -6.79
CA VAL A 100 6.75 -7.56 -5.88
C VAL A 100 6.31 -6.94 -4.57
N PHE A 101 6.24 -7.74 -3.53
CA PHE A 101 5.97 -7.25 -2.18
C PHE A 101 7.19 -6.51 -1.63
N VAL A 102 6.96 -5.37 -1.04
CA VAL A 102 8.00 -4.46 -0.53
C VAL A 102 7.67 -4.09 0.91
N ASN A 103 8.44 -4.64 1.85
CA ASN A 103 8.23 -4.45 3.28
C ASN A 103 9.48 -4.79 4.07
N GLU A 104 9.50 -4.50 5.36
CA GLU A 104 10.58 -4.91 6.24
C GLU A 104 10.61 -6.43 6.43
N GLU A 105 11.79 -6.99 6.67
CA GLU A 105 11.97 -8.44 6.84
C GLU A 105 11.11 -9.01 7.99
N CYS A 106 10.96 -8.28 9.09
CA CYS A 106 10.15 -8.71 10.23
C CYS A 106 8.67 -8.92 9.90
N HIS A 107 8.16 -8.30 8.82
CA HIS A 107 6.78 -8.43 8.36
C HIS A 107 6.62 -9.39 7.16
N ALA A 108 7.69 -10.03 6.71
CA ALA A 108 7.68 -10.85 5.49
C ALA A 108 6.82 -12.11 5.62
N ASP A 109 6.95 -12.83 6.73
CA ASP A 109 6.30 -14.14 6.92
C ASP A 109 4.78 -14.11 6.71
N PRO A 110 4.01 -13.19 7.33
CA PRO A 110 2.56 -13.12 7.12
C PRO A 110 2.17 -12.82 5.67
N ILE A 111 2.98 -12.02 4.97
CA ILE A 111 2.74 -11.65 3.56
C ILE A 111 2.97 -12.85 2.65
N VAL A 112 4.08 -13.56 2.85
CA VAL A 112 4.40 -14.78 2.08
C VAL A 112 3.32 -15.83 2.31
N ALA A 113 2.98 -16.13 3.58
CA ALA A 113 1.97 -17.10 3.90
C ALA A 113 0.59 -16.75 3.29
N SER A 114 0.19 -15.48 3.34
CA SER A 114 -1.05 -15.01 2.73
C SER A 114 -1.03 -15.13 1.21
N SER A 115 0.10 -14.80 0.56
CA SER A 115 0.27 -14.92 -0.88
C SER A 115 0.16 -16.39 -1.34
N GLU A 116 0.84 -17.30 -0.64
CA GLU A 116 0.81 -18.72 -0.95
C GLU A 116 -0.56 -19.34 -0.69
N ALA A 117 -1.23 -18.97 0.41
CA ALA A 117 -2.61 -19.37 0.69
C ALA A 117 -3.59 -18.85 -0.38
N ALA A 118 -3.35 -17.68 -0.94
CA ALA A 118 -4.10 -17.16 -2.07
C ALA A 118 -3.76 -17.86 -3.41
N GLY A 119 -2.83 -18.82 -3.42
CA GLY A 119 -2.40 -19.54 -4.63
C GLY A 119 -1.45 -18.73 -5.51
N LEU A 120 -0.69 -17.82 -4.93
CA LEU A 120 0.36 -17.05 -5.60
C LEU A 120 1.68 -17.26 -4.88
N MET A 121 2.50 -18.17 -5.39
CA MET A 121 3.80 -18.50 -4.81
C MET A 121 4.73 -17.29 -4.81
N VAL A 122 5.53 -17.15 -3.77
CA VAL A 122 6.61 -16.15 -3.71
C VAL A 122 7.91 -16.82 -4.12
N LYS A 123 8.57 -16.26 -5.13
CA LYS A 123 9.77 -16.80 -5.78
C LYS A 123 10.86 -15.74 -5.88
N PRO A 124 12.13 -16.13 -6.10
CA PRO A 124 13.17 -15.19 -6.51
C PRO A 124 12.72 -14.35 -7.71
N PHE A 125 13.07 -13.07 -7.73
CA PHE A 125 12.56 -12.12 -8.73
C PHE A 125 12.85 -12.54 -10.17
N ASN A 126 14.03 -13.12 -10.44
CA ASN A 126 14.35 -13.63 -11.77
C ASN A 126 13.39 -14.74 -12.22
N GLN A 127 12.95 -15.61 -11.32
CA GLN A 127 11.98 -16.66 -11.65
C GLN A 127 10.56 -16.06 -11.84
N ALA A 128 10.17 -15.13 -10.98
CA ALA A 128 8.90 -14.42 -11.12
C ALA A 128 8.84 -13.64 -12.44
N ARG A 129 9.93 -12.95 -12.82
CA ARG A 129 10.02 -12.15 -14.03
C ARG A 129 10.16 -13.00 -15.30
N ASP A 130 11.15 -13.87 -15.34
CA ASP A 130 11.55 -14.52 -16.60
C ASP A 130 10.67 -15.71 -16.95
N ARG A 131 10.08 -16.37 -15.94
CA ARG A 131 9.21 -17.54 -16.12
C ARG A 131 7.75 -17.29 -15.75
N HIS A 132 7.43 -16.08 -15.30
CA HIS A 132 6.08 -15.73 -14.81
C HIS A 132 5.61 -16.71 -13.72
N LEU A 133 6.47 -17.01 -12.75
CA LEU A 133 6.22 -17.97 -11.67
C LEU A 133 5.91 -17.27 -10.32
N GLY A 134 4.76 -16.62 -10.26
CA GLY A 134 4.27 -16.05 -9.01
C GLY A 134 4.71 -14.61 -8.76
N ALA A 135 4.78 -14.23 -7.48
CA ALA A 135 5.24 -12.93 -7.00
C ALA A 135 6.70 -13.01 -6.52
N ALA A 136 7.29 -11.86 -6.26
CA ALA A 136 8.57 -11.77 -5.55
C ALA A 136 8.43 -10.96 -4.25
N MET A 137 9.46 -11.03 -3.40
CA MET A 137 9.58 -10.28 -2.18
C MET A 137 10.92 -9.54 -2.18
N VAL A 138 10.91 -8.30 -1.71
CA VAL A 138 12.11 -7.54 -1.42
C VAL A 138 11.99 -6.90 -0.03
N ASN A 139 12.99 -7.17 0.82
CA ASN A 139 12.97 -6.72 2.20
C ASN A 139 13.66 -5.37 2.34
N ALA A 140 12.98 -4.43 2.98
CA ALA A 140 13.49 -3.11 3.29
C ALA A 140 14.40 -3.14 4.52
N PRO A 141 15.39 -2.24 4.57
CA PRO A 141 16.17 -2.05 5.79
C PRO A 141 15.27 -1.55 6.91
N THR A 142 15.60 -1.94 8.15
CA THR A 142 14.87 -1.50 9.37
C THR A 142 15.40 -0.18 9.92
N GLN A 143 16.33 0.46 9.24
CA GLN A 143 16.91 1.74 9.63
C GLN A 143 16.50 2.84 8.64
N GLN A 144 15.78 3.86 9.11
CA GLN A 144 15.28 4.96 8.28
C GLN A 144 16.37 5.63 7.44
N SER A 145 17.57 5.80 7.97
CA SER A 145 18.70 6.42 7.25
C SER A 145 19.15 5.66 6.01
N LYS A 146 18.87 4.36 5.94
CA LYS A 146 19.23 3.49 4.81
C LYS A 146 18.16 3.41 3.73
N VAL A 147 16.92 3.80 4.04
CA VAL A 147 15.75 3.62 3.15
C VAL A 147 15.95 4.37 1.83
N GLY A 148 16.41 5.61 1.82
CA GLY A 148 16.56 6.39 0.60
C GLY A 148 17.51 5.79 -0.42
N ALA A 149 18.69 5.32 0.01
CA ALA A 149 19.65 4.67 -0.87
C ALA A 149 19.14 3.30 -1.38
N TRP A 150 18.50 2.54 -0.50
CA TRP A 150 17.90 1.26 -0.83
C TRP A 150 16.75 1.43 -1.86
N VAL A 151 15.90 2.44 -1.71
CA VAL A 151 14.81 2.72 -2.66
C VAL A 151 15.35 3.01 -4.05
N LYS A 152 16.40 3.84 -4.18
CA LYS A 152 17.04 4.09 -5.47
C LYS A 152 17.51 2.79 -6.13
N LYS A 153 18.10 1.89 -5.33
CA LYS A 153 18.57 0.59 -5.81
C LYS A 153 17.42 -0.28 -6.32
N ILE A 154 16.33 -0.46 -5.55
CA ILE A 154 15.22 -1.32 -5.97
C ILE A 154 14.48 -0.78 -7.19
N TYR A 155 14.40 0.54 -7.37
CA TYR A 155 13.85 1.12 -8.60
C TYR A 155 14.72 0.83 -9.83
N ALA A 156 16.03 0.87 -9.70
CA ALA A 156 16.95 0.51 -10.78
C ALA A 156 16.86 -0.97 -11.15
N ASP A 157 16.80 -1.85 -10.13
CA ASP A 157 16.82 -3.30 -10.30
C ASP A 157 15.48 -3.86 -10.81
N TYR A 158 14.35 -3.38 -10.28
CA TYR A 158 13.01 -3.93 -10.54
C TYR A 158 12.21 -3.14 -11.57
N LYS A 159 12.48 -1.86 -11.76
CA LYS A 159 11.82 -0.94 -12.72
C LYS A 159 10.28 -1.00 -12.65
N PRO A 160 9.68 -0.77 -11.48
CA PRO A 160 8.24 -0.89 -11.33
C PRO A 160 7.48 0.13 -12.17
N LYS A 161 6.33 -0.26 -12.71
CA LYS A 161 5.41 0.61 -13.48
C LYS A 161 4.31 1.21 -12.62
N ALA A 162 4.03 0.60 -11.48
CA ALA A 162 3.09 1.10 -10.50
C ALA A 162 3.55 0.74 -9.10
N VAL A 163 3.11 1.53 -8.13
CA VAL A 163 3.30 1.30 -6.70
C VAL A 163 1.94 1.36 -6.03
N ILE A 164 1.62 0.36 -5.22
CA ILE A 164 0.41 0.28 -4.43
C ILE A 164 0.81 0.20 -2.97
N SER A 165 0.28 1.08 -2.15
CA SER A 165 0.43 1.05 -0.70
C SER A 165 -0.92 0.73 -0.08
N THR A 166 -1.01 -0.37 0.65
CA THR A 166 -2.21 -0.83 1.33
C THR A 166 -1.87 -1.30 2.73
N GLU A 167 -2.64 -0.85 3.72
CA GLU A 167 -2.37 -1.13 5.14
C GLU A 167 -0.89 -0.89 5.50
N ARG A 168 -0.40 0.25 5.10
CA ARG A 168 0.98 0.66 5.37
C ARG A 168 1.00 1.98 6.14
N LEU A 169 1.70 1.98 7.25
CA LEU A 169 1.93 3.17 8.05
C LEU A 169 2.81 4.18 7.31
N GLY A 170 2.58 5.43 7.56
CA GLY A 170 3.37 6.50 6.99
C GLY A 170 3.36 7.77 7.83
N ALA A 171 4.37 8.62 7.61
CA ALA A 171 4.54 9.83 8.38
C ALA A 171 3.47 10.90 8.12
N GLY A 172 3.07 11.62 9.15
CA GLY A 172 2.27 12.83 9.05
C GLY A 172 3.10 14.03 8.54
N LYS A 173 2.52 15.25 8.56
CA LYS A 173 3.21 16.50 8.15
C LYS A 173 4.48 16.79 8.94
N ASN A 174 4.47 16.37 10.21
CA ASN A 174 5.57 16.54 11.15
C ASN A 174 6.67 15.48 11.01
N GLY A 175 6.59 14.59 10.00
CA GLY A 175 7.52 13.48 9.82
C GLY A 175 7.36 12.34 10.83
N ILE A 176 6.29 12.36 11.64
CA ILE A 176 6.04 11.34 12.67
C ILE A 176 4.94 10.39 12.19
N VAL A 177 5.20 9.09 12.29
CA VAL A 177 4.19 8.04 12.07
C VAL A 177 3.31 7.93 13.31
N HIS A 178 2.00 7.89 13.11
CA HIS A 178 1.02 7.74 14.19
C HIS A 178 0.13 6.51 13.96
N SER A 179 -0.32 5.91 15.05
CA SER A 179 -1.39 4.91 15.00
C SER A 179 -2.73 5.53 14.62
N ALA A 180 -3.75 4.70 14.36
CA ALA A 180 -5.12 5.14 14.13
C ALA A 180 -5.71 5.94 15.32
N THR A 181 -5.18 5.73 16.53
CA THR A 181 -5.55 6.45 17.76
C THR A 181 -4.66 7.66 18.05
N ALA A 182 -3.90 8.12 17.06
CA ALA A 182 -2.99 9.26 17.15
C ALA A 182 -1.81 9.09 18.12
N LEU A 183 -1.46 7.86 18.51
CA LEU A 183 -0.25 7.59 19.28
C LEU A 183 0.99 7.74 18.38
N PRO A 184 2.03 8.47 18.77
CA PRO A 184 3.26 8.58 17.99
C PRO A 184 4.03 7.24 17.99
N LEU A 185 4.22 6.67 16.83
CA LEU A 185 4.95 5.41 16.62
C LEU A 185 6.42 5.63 16.28
N THR A 186 6.79 6.85 15.88
CA THR A 186 8.17 7.29 15.64
C THR A 186 8.43 8.64 16.31
N GLY A 187 9.69 9.09 16.29
CA GLY A 187 10.09 10.37 16.88
C GLY A 187 10.39 10.30 18.38
N PRO A 188 10.79 11.42 18.98
CA PRO A 188 11.35 11.45 20.34
C PRO A 188 10.35 11.11 21.45
N LYS A 189 9.06 11.17 21.18
CA LYS A 189 7.99 10.82 22.14
C LYS A 189 7.48 9.39 21.95
N SER A 190 7.97 8.66 20.96
CA SER A 190 7.56 7.29 20.73
C SER A 190 8.13 6.35 21.80
N LYS A 191 7.27 5.44 22.27
CA LYS A 191 7.67 4.29 23.09
C LYS A 191 7.76 3.00 22.25
N PHE A 192 7.54 3.09 20.96
CA PHE A 192 7.52 1.97 20.01
C PHE A 192 8.81 1.92 19.21
N GLN A 193 9.15 0.72 18.73
CA GLN A 193 10.32 0.46 17.91
C GLN A 193 9.91 -0.28 16.63
N GLY A 194 10.81 -0.35 15.66
CA GLY A 194 10.60 -1.12 14.44
C GLY A 194 9.68 -0.48 13.39
N CYS A 195 9.00 0.62 13.73
CA CYS A 195 8.20 1.35 12.75
C CYS A 195 9.08 2.34 11.99
N ILE A 196 9.15 2.14 10.68
CA ILE A 196 9.86 3.05 9.76
C ILE A 196 8.95 3.43 8.59
N ASP A 197 9.15 4.61 8.03
CA ASP A 197 8.41 5.03 6.84
C ASP A 197 9.17 4.65 5.57
N ILE A 198 8.85 3.47 5.02
CA ILE A 198 9.26 3.12 3.67
C ILE A 198 8.20 3.49 2.64
N GLY A 199 6.95 3.64 3.07
CA GLY A 199 5.80 3.84 2.19
C GLY A 199 5.93 5.13 1.38
N ASP A 200 6.16 6.25 2.04
CA ASP A 200 6.32 7.54 1.38
C ASP A 200 7.58 7.58 0.53
N VAL A 201 8.71 7.13 1.07
CA VAL A 201 9.98 7.15 0.33
C VAL A 201 9.91 6.31 -0.95
N VAL A 202 9.29 5.12 -0.89
CA VAL A 202 9.08 4.28 -2.09
C VAL A 202 8.10 4.93 -3.06
N THR A 203 6.99 5.49 -2.57
CA THR A 203 5.99 6.11 -3.46
C THR A 203 6.47 7.42 -4.07
N GLU A 204 7.27 8.21 -3.36
CA GLU A 204 7.85 9.46 -3.86
C GLU A 204 8.91 9.22 -4.93
N ALA A 205 9.73 8.18 -4.77
CA ALA A 205 10.74 7.80 -5.75
C ALA A 205 10.14 7.39 -7.11
N GLY A 206 8.86 6.99 -7.14
CA GLY A 206 8.11 6.71 -8.36
C GLY A 206 7.83 7.93 -9.23
N GLY A 207 8.14 9.11 -8.75
CA GLY A 207 8.00 10.39 -9.48
C GLY A 207 6.57 10.91 -9.56
N ASP A 208 6.44 12.18 -9.95
CA ASP A 208 5.19 12.94 -10.07
C ASP A 208 4.42 12.64 -11.37
N THR A 209 4.27 11.42 -11.78
CA THR A 209 3.60 11.07 -13.04
C THR A 209 2.09 10.88 -12.92
N VAL A 210 1.55 11.00 -11.71
CA VAL A 210 0.11 11.15 -11.50
C VAL A 210 -0.11 12.48 -10.77
N PRO A 211 -1.01 13.36 -11.27
CA PRO A 211 -1.36 14.58 -10.55
C PRO A 211 -1.70 14.21 -9.11
N ARG A 212 -1.09 14.90 -8.17
CA ARG A 212 -1.25 14.66 -6.73
C ARG A 212 -2.70 14.92 -6.26
N PRO A 213 -3.64 14.00 -6.33
CA PRO A 213 -4.94 14.19 -5.71
C PRO A 213 -5.00 13.58 -4.31
N CYS A 214 -4.00 12.83 -3.88
CA CYS A 214 -3.99 12.20 -2.57
C CYS A 214 -2.69 12.46 -1.80
N ARG A 215 -2.34 13.74 -1.59
CA ARG A 215 -1.69 14.09 -0.35
C ARG A 215 -2.76 14.00 0.73
N SER A 216 -2.71 12.93 1.52
CA SER A 216 -3.40 12.76 2.79
C SER A 216 -4.62 13.66 2.99
N VAL A 217 -5.80 13.11 2.76
CA VAL A 217 -7.01 13.70 3.33
C VAL A 217 -6.88 13.60 4.83
N ARG A 218 -6.71 14.74 5.48
CA ARG A 218 -6.66 14.83 6.94
C ARG A 218 -8.06 14.95 7.46
N ALA A 219 -8.51 13.96 8.17
CA ALA A 219 -9.63 14.12 9.07
C ALA A 219 -9.07 14.66 10.40
N GLY A 220 -9.31 15.97 10.66
CA GLY A 220 -8.67 16.65 11.78
C GLY A 220 -7.18 16.85 11.51
N GLU A 221 -6.56 17.87 12.01
CA GLU A 221 -5.22 18.30 11.60
C GLU A 221 -4.09 17.26 11.70
N ASP A 222 -4.35 16.06 12.25
CA ASP A 222 -3.36 15.03 12.57
C ASP A 222 -3.69 13.59 12.14
N ARG A 223 -4.79 13.32 11.45
CA ARG A 223 -5.11 11.95 10.99
C ARG A 223 -4.88 11.81 9.49
N VAL A 224 -3.91 11.00 9.11
CA VAL A 224 -3.66 10.58 7.73
C VAL A 224 -4.30 9.22 7.54
N VAL A 225 -5.35 9.17 6.74
CA VAL A 225 -5.85 7.91 6.18
C VAL A 225 -5.24 7.75 4.82
N ARG A 226 -4.47 6.70 4.65
CA ARG A 226 -3.87 6.36 3.37
C ARG A 226 -4.66 5.25 2.73
N GLU A 227 -5.50 5.60 1.80
CA GLU A 227 -6.04 4.64 0.85
C GLU A 227 -4.96 4.17 -0.12
N ALA A 228 -5.18 3.01 -0.73
CA ALA A 228 -4.27 2.47 -1.73
C ALA A 228 -3.98 3.51 -2.82
N VAL A 229 -2.77 4.04 -2.84
CA VAL A 229 -2.33 5.02 -3.82
C VAL A 229 -1.70 4.26 -4.98
N VAL A 230 -2.32 4.33 -6.15
CA VAL A 230 -1.74 3.83 -7.40
C VAL A 230 -0.96 4.95 -8.05
N ARG A 231 0.35 4.79 -8.13
CA ARG A 231 1.23 5.72 -8.86
C ARG A 231 1.82 5.02 -10.08
N ARG A 232 1.80 5.70 -11.21
CA ARG A 232 2.50 5.27 -12.42
C ARG A 232 3.94 5.77 -12.33
N VAL A 233 4.90 4.87 -12.54
CA VAL A 233 6.32 5.23 -12.63
C VAL A 233 6.60 5.79 -14.02
N ALA A 234 7.29 6.94 -14.11
CA ALA A 234 7.73 7.51 -15.38
C ALA A 234 8.73 6.60 -16.09
N ARG A 235 8.70 6.62 -17.42
CA ARG A 235 9.68 5.91 -18.24
C ARG A 235 11.00 6.67 -18.28
#